data_f80e0e292dd94fdf885cf08bfaa462b8
#
_entry.id   f80e0e292dd94fdf885cf08bfaa462b8
#
_cell.length_a   1.000
_cell.length_b   1.000
_cell.length_c   1.000
_cell.angle_alpha   90.00
_cell.angle_beta   90.00
_cell.angle_gamma   90.00
#
_symmetry.space_group_name_H-M   'P 1'
#
loop_
_entity.id
_entity.type
_entity.pdbx_description
1 polymer ?
#
loop_
_entity_poly.entity_id
_entity_poly.type
_entity_poly.pdbx_seq_one_letter_code
_entity_poly.pdbx_strand_id
1 'polypeptide(L)'
;EFDAAAFKLKPGELSPVVKTAYGLHIILVTEHKTYPSFDEDKENLKKMYRQIRYNNEYAELLKTTRERYNYLENEQLFAQLEAVGDTVDITKDYFVVDWRNEFKDSTAFTIENVSFSLDSLIANMNKRYEFLNKDFTFAMLSEGAVKYANDRVLEIDAKYLPKRNEDFARLMEDYRNGIYVF
;
A
#
# COMPACT_ATOMS: atom_id res chain seq x y z
N GLU A 1 1.60 31.60 -0.42
CA GLU A 1 1.37 32.93 -0.94
C GLU A 1 -0.08 33.10 -1.42
N PHE A 2 -0.61 32.22 -2.26
CA PHE A 2 -1.99 32.21 -2.75
C PHE A 2 -2.99 32.21 -1.57
N ASP A 3 -2.90 31.20 -0.70
CA ASP A 3 -3.80 31.03 0.45
C ASP A 3 -3.74 32.21 1.41
N ALA A 4 -2.52 32.71 1.67
CA ALA A 4 -2.32 33.87 2.55
C ALA A 4 -2.96 35.15 1.97
N ALA A 5 -3.03 35.30 0.65
CA ALA A 5 -3.73 36.40 0.01
C ALA A 5 -5.26 36.17 0.03
N ALA A 6 -5.72 34.94 -0.30
CA ALA A 6 -7.13 34.58 -0.34
C ALA A 6 -7.82 34.76 1.02
N PHE A 7 -7.18 34.33 2.12
CA PHE A 7 -7.76 34.42 3.46
C PHE A 7 -7.84 35.85 4.04
N LYS A 8 -7.16 36.84 3.40
CA LYS A 8 -7.24 38.25 3.81
C LYS A 8 -8.41 39.00 3.16
N LEU A 9 -8.95 38.46 2.07
CA LEU A 9 -10.00 39.07 1.28
C LEU A 9 -11.39 38.76 1.86
N LYS A 10 -12.32 39.68 1.72
CA LYS A 10 -13.73 39.44 2.04
C LYS A 10 -14.44 38.79 0.84
N PRO A 11 -15.56 38.08 1.05
CA PRO A 11 -16.40 37.63 -0.05
C PRO A 11 -16.78 38.76 -0.99
N GLY A 12 -16.60 38.57 -2.28
CA GLY A 12 -16.81 39.57 -3.33
C GLY A 12 -15.58 40.48 -3.61
N GLU A 13 -14.51 40.34 -2.86
CA GLU A 13 -13.31 41.16 -3.01
C GLU A 13 -12.29 40.50 -3.97
N LEU A 14 -11.68 41.33 -4.83
CA LEU A 14 -10.60 40.94 -5.74
C LEU A 14 -9.23 41.28 -5.12
N SER A 15 -8.30 40.35 -5.24
CA SER A 15 -6.90 40.60 -4.82
C SER A 15 -6.16 41.52 -5.78
N PRO A 16 -5.09 42.15 -5.31
CA PRO A 16 -4.01 42.57 -6.20
C PRO A 16 -3.40 41.36 -6.92
N VAL A 17 -2.53 41.60 -7.89
CA VAL A 17 -1.79 40.53 -8.54
C VAL A 17 -0.91 39.80 -7.52
N VAL A 18 -1.17 38.49 -7.32
CA VAL A 18 -0.44 37.62 -6.42
C VAL A 18 0.51 36.74 -7.23
N LYS A 19 1.80 36.81 -6.96
CA LYS A 19 2.82 35.98 -7.59
C LYS A 19 3.06 34.74 -6.77
N THR A 20 3.00 33.57 -7.43
CA THR A 20 3.35 32.26 -6.83
C THR A 20 4.35 31.51 -7.72
N ALA A 21 4.79 30.35 -7.31
CA ALA A 21 5.63 29.47 -8.13
C ALA A 21 4.93 29.04 -9.44
N TYR A 22 3.61 29.10 -9.49
CA TYR A 22 2.79 28.73 -10.67
C TYR A 22 2.43 29.90 -11.57
N GLY A 23 2.83 31.12 -11.25
CA GLY A 23 2.58 32.31 -12.05
C GLY A 23 1.92 33.45 -11.31
N LEU A 24 1.26 34.34 -12.06
CA LEU A 24 0.53 35.49 -11.56
C LEU A 24 -0.97 35.20 -11.47
N HIS A 25 -1.58 35.51 -10.32
CA HIS A 25 -2.97 35.23 -10.03
C HIS A 25 -3.72 36.49 -9.63
N ILE A 26 -4.99 36.61 -10.00
CA ILE A 26 -5.97 37.51 -9.45
C ILE A 26 -7.03 36.66 -8.78
N ILE A 27 -7.26 36.85 -7.48
CA ILE A 27 -8.11 36.00 -6.66
C ILE A 27 -9.41 36.74 -6.36
N LEU A 28 -10.55 36.12 -6.68
CA LEU A 28 -11.86 36.56 -6.23
C LEU A 28 -12.37 35.58 -5.17
N VAL A 29 -12.58 36.05 -3.96
CA VAL A 29 -13.22 35.26 -2.92
C VAL A 29 -14.72 35.32 -3.09
N THR A 30 -15.36 34.21 -3.37
CA THR A 30 -16.81 34.15 -3.58
C THR A 30 -17.56 33.94 -2.25
N GLU A 31 -16.99 33.13 -1.34
CA GLU A 31 -17.54 32.90 -0.01
C GLU A 31 -16.44 32.51 0.98
N HIS A 32 -16.70 32.72 2.26
CA HIS A 32 -15.93 32.14 3.35
C HIS A 32 -16.79 31.07 4.02
N LYS A 33 -16.35 29.80 3.93
CA LYS A 33 -16.93 28.70 4.70
C LYS A 33 -16.24 28.64 6.05
N THR A 34 -17.01 28.77 7.10
CA THR A 34 -16.54 28.46 8.46
C THR A 34 -16.50 26.95 8.63
N TYR A 35 -15.52 26.46 9.38
CA TYR A 35 -15.55 25.06 9.79
C TYR A 35 -16.80 24.80 10.61
N PRO A 36 -17.48 23.66 10.39
CA PRO A 36 -18.60 23.27 11.24
C PRO A 36 -18.14 23.13 12.70
N SER A 37 -19.03 23.34 13.62
CA SER A 37 -18.74 23.07 15.03
C SER A 37 -18.45 21.57 15.24
N PHE A 38 -17.79 21.23 16.35
CA PHE A 38 -17.51 19.83 16.68
C PHE A 38 -18.78 18.96 16.65
N ASP A 39 -19.88 19.46 17.16
CA ASP A 39 -21.14 18.70 17.22
C ASP A 39 -21.74 18.46 15.82
N GLU A 40 -21.62 19.44 14.92
CA GLU A 40 -22.06 19.33 13.53
C GLU A 40 -21.20 18.37 12.73
N ASP A 41 -19.86 18.32 12.98
CA ASP A 41 -18.91 17.50 12.21
C ASP A 41 -18.56 16.18 12.91
N LYS A 42 -19.13 15.91 14.07
CA LYS A 42 -18.77 14.76 14.92
C LYS A 42 -18.79 13.42 14.19
N GLU A 43 -19.81 13.17 13.38
CA GLU A 43 -19.90 11.90 12.65
C GLU A 43 -18.85 11.79 11.53
N ASN A 44 -18.50 12.88 10.87
CA ASN A 44 -17.42 12.96 9.91
C ASN A 44 -16.07 12.72 10.58
N LEU A 45 -15.81 13.38 11.69
CA LEU A 45 -14.60 13.21 12.48
C LEU A 45 -14.43 11.78 12.99
N LYS A 46 -15.53 11.14 13.46
CA LYS A 46 -15.52 9.73 13.84
C LYS A 46 -15.17 8.82 12.66
N LYS A 47 -15.73 9.09 11.48
CA LYS A 47 -15.44 8.32 10.26
C LYS A 47 -13.97 8.44 9.86
N MET A 48 -13.42 9.66 9.86
CA MET A 48 -12.02 9.92 9.59
C MET A 48 -11.11 9.24 10.62
N TYR A 49 -11.42 9.38 11.91
CA TYR A 49 -10.67 8.75 12.98
C TYR A 49 -10.64 7.22 12.86
N ARG A 50 -11.81 6.59 12.59
CA ARG A 50 -11.87 5.14 12.37
C ARG A 50 -11.02 4.72 11.18
N GLN A 51 -11.02 5.50 10.10
CA GLN A 51 -10.24 5.18 8.91
C GLN A 51 -8.73 5.28 9.17
N ILE A 52 -8.29 6.35 9.84
CA ILE A 52 -6.88 6.55 10.21
C ILE A 52 -6.41 5.43 11.15
N ARG A 53 -7.21 5.13 12.17
CA ARG A 53 -6.91 4.07 13.13
C ARG A 53 -6.83 2.71 12.47
N TYR A 54 -7.78 2.39 11.59
CA TYR A 54 -7.79 1.14 10.83
C TYR A 54 -6.50 0.98 10.01
N ASN A 55 -6.09 2.01 9.28
CA ASN A 55 -4.89 1.96 8.45
C ASN A 55 -3.64 1.72 9.29
N ASN A 56 -3.52 2.39 10.44
CA ASN A 56 -2.39 2.24 11.33
C ASN A 56 -2.36 0.85 12.00
N GLU A 57 -3.50 0.38 12.50
CA GLU A 57 -3.61 -0.94 13.11
C GLU A 57 -3.37 -2.05 12.09
N TYR A 58 -3.85 -1.89 10.88
CA TYR A 58 -3.61 -2.85 9.79
C TYR A 58 -2.14 -2.89 9.37
N ALA A 59 -1.48 -1.75 9.24
CA ALA A 59 -0.06 -1.68 8.93
C ALA A 59 0.79 -2.37 10.03
N GLU A 60 0.46 -2.14 11.31
CA GLU A 60 1.13 -2.77 12.44
C GLU A 60 0.86 -4.28 12.49
N LEU A 61 -0.37 -4.71 12.22
CA LEU A 61 -0.71 -6.14 12.09
C LEU A 61 0.15 -6.81 11.02
N LEU A 62 0.26 -6.22 9.83
CA LEU A 62 1.06 -6.77 8.74
C LEU A 62 2.55 -6.87 9.12
N LYS A 63 3.08 -5.81 9.75
CA LYS A 63 4.47 -5.78 10.22
C LYS A 63 4.73 -6.89 11.24
N THR A 64 3.94 -6.93 12.32
CA THR A 64 4.10 -7.92 13.40
C THR A 64 3.87 -9.35 12.92
N THR A 65 3.00 -9.54 11.91
CA THR A 65 2.77 -10.85 11.32
C THR A 65 3.96 -11.29 10.48
N ARG A 66 4.56 -10.40 9.67
CA ARG A 66 5.81 -10.72 8.95
C ARG A 66 6.94 -11.09 9.91
N GLU A 67 7.12 -10.33 11.00
CA GLU A 67 8.12 -10.62 12.03
C GLU A 67 7.87 -11.99 12.67
N ARG A 68 6.61 -12.32 13.00
CA ARG A 68 6.22 -13.61 13.59
C ARG A 68 6.58 -14.80 12.71
N TYR A 69 6.43 -14.66 11.40
CA TYR A 69 6.70 -15.72 10.42
C TYR A 69 8.08 -15.58 9.76
N ASN A 70 9.01 -14.85 10.38
CA ASN A 70 10.40 -14.70 9.96
C ASN A 70 10.52 -14.36 8.47
N TYR A 71 9.79 -13.31 8.03
CA TYR A 71 10.00 -12.77 6.69
C TYR A 71 11.41 -12.18 6.59
N LEU A 72 12.17 -12.65 5.60
CA LEU A 72 13.52 -12.15 5.29
C LEU A 72 13.62 -11.89 3.79
N GLU A 73 13.96 -10.66 3.43
CA GLU A 73 14.23 -10.23 2.07
C GLU A 73 15.68 -10.56 1.69
N ASN A 74 15.91 -10.92 0.44
CA ASN A 74 17.25 -11.16 -0.07
C ASN A 74 17.83 -9.85 -0.63
N GLU A 75 18.32 -9.00 0.25
CA GLU A 75 18.92 -7.71 -0.11
C GLU A 75 20.11 -7.86 -1.06
N GLN A 76 20.87 -8.97 -0.94
CA GLN A 76 22.01 -9.23 -1.84
C GLN A 76 21.56 -9.46 -3.28
N LEU A 77 20.50 -10.24 -3.48
CA LEU A 77 19.92 -10.44 -4.81
C LEU A 77 19.46 -9.11 -5.40
N PHE A 78 18.77 -8.30 -4.61
CA PHE A 78 18.24 -7.03 -5.10
C PHE A 78 19.34 -6.04 -5.44
N ALA A 79 20.42 -5.99 -4.65
CA ALA A 79 21.60 -5.21 -4.96
C ALA A 79 22.33 -5.71 -6.24
N GLN A 80 22.38 -7.02 -6.45
CA GLN A 80 22.95 -7.59 -7.69
C GLN A 80 22.11 -7.22 -8.91
N LEU A 81 20.79 -7.30 -8.82
CA LEU A 81 19.90 -6.92 -9.91
C LEU A 81 20.00 -5.42 -10.24
N GLU A 82 20.14 -4.57 -9.24
CA GLU A 82 20.35 -3.14 -9.42
C GLU A 82 21.69 -2.85 -10.14
N ALA A 83 22.73 -3.63 -9.83
CA ALA A 83 24.04 -3.47 -10.47
C ALA A 83 24.08 -3.95 -11.94
N VAL A 84 23.20 -4.88 -12.33
CA VAL A 84 23.17 -5.46 -13.68
C VAL A 84 22.41 -4.59 -14.67
N GLY A 85 21.47 -3.76 -14.20
CA GLY A 85 20.72 -3.14 -15.20
C GLY A 85 19.82 -1.97 -15.06
N ASP A 86 19.96 -1.10 -16.01
CA ASP A 86 19.05 -0.01 -16.29
C ASP A 86 17.77 -0.50 -16.95
N THR A 87 16.67 0.11 -16.51
CA THR A 87 15.37 0.20 -17.21
C THR A 87 14.81 -1.08 -17.81
N VAL A 88 14.24 -1.86 -16.96
CA VAL A 88 13.45 -3.00 -17.38
C VAL A 88 11.99 -2.79 -16.99
N ASP A 89 11.10 -2.90 -17.97
CA ASP A 89 9.67 -2.90 -17.70
C ASP A 89 9.21 -4.31 -17.29
N ILE A 90 9.14 -4.56 -16.00
CA ILE A 90 8.68 -5.85 -15.45
C ILE A 90 7.17 -6.04 -15.55
N THR A 91 6.45 -5.04 -15.98
CA THR A 91 4.98 -5.04 -16.00
C THR A 91 4.39 -5.45 -17.34
N LYS A 92 5.23 -5.66 -18.36
CA LYS A 92 4.80 -6.12 -19.67
C LYS A 92 5.03 -7.62 -19.85
N ASP A 93 4.10 -8.30 -20.52
CA ASP A 93 4.14 -9.75 -20.75
C ASP A 93 5.40 -10.22 -21.51
N TYR A 94 6.03 -9.36 -22.28
CA TYR A 94 7.26 -9.64 -23.03
C TYR A 94 8.52 -9.22 -22.28
N PHE A 95 8.46 -9.19 -20.98
CA PHE A 95 9.61 -8.96 -20.12
C PHE A 95 10.67 -10.03 -20.34
N VAL A 96 11.46 -9.83 -21.35
CA VAL A 96 12.60 -10.69 -21.67
C VAL A 96 13.85 -9.87 -21.42
N VAL A 97 14.33 -9.94 -20.19
CA VAL A 97 15.66 -9.47 -19.93
C VAL A 97 16.50 -10.65 -19.54
N ASP A 98 17.71 -10.70 -20.05
CA ASP A 98 18.62 -11.80 -19.82
C ASP A 98 18.81 -12.10 -18.33
N TRP A 99 18.79 -11.07 -17.49
CA TRP A 99 18.91 -11.23 -16.05
C TRP A 99 17.73 -11.99 -15.41
N ARG A 100 16.51 -11.90 -15.93
CA ARG A 100 15.38 -12.70 -15.42
C ARG A 100 15.64 -14.19 -15.62
N ASN A 101 16.19 -14.56 -16.76
CA ASN A 101 16.54 -15.96 -17.03
C ASN A 101 17.68 -16.43 -16.15
N GLU A 102 18.63 -15.57 -15.82
CA GLU A 102 19.75 -15.88 -14.94
C GLU A 102 19.33 -16.01 -13.49
N PHE A 103 18.48 -15.10 -13.00
CA PHE A 103 18.12 -14.99 -11.58
C PHE A 103 16.70 -15.50 -11.23
N LYS A 104 15.93 -15.99 -12.20
CA LYS A 104 14.51 -16.37 -12.01
C LYS A 104 14.29 -17.32 -10.83
N ASP A 105 15.17 -18.27 -10.63
CA ASP A 105 15.10 -19.28 -9.59
C ASP A 105 15.74 -18.83 -8.27
N SER A 106 16.39 -17.67 -8.26
CA SER A 106 16.98 -17.09 -7.05
C SER A 106 15.90 -16.74 -6.05
N THR A 107 16.17 -17.01 -4.79
CA THR A 107 15.24 -16.66 -3.70
C THR A 107 15.18 -15.16 -3.53
N ALA A 108 14.02 -14.56 -3.77
CA ALA A 108 13.76 -13.15 -3.55
C ALA A 108 13.49 -12.83 -2.06
N PHE A 109 12.74 -13.69 -1.40
CA PHE A 109 12.50 -13.61 0.04
C PHE A 109 12.11 -14.98 0.60
N THR A 110 12.13 -15.09 1.92
CA THR A 110 11.68 -16.27 2.64
C THR A 110 10.61 -15.91 3.67
N ILE A 111 9.72 -16.87 3.95
CA ILE A 111 8.79 -16.82 5.08
C ILE A 111 8.94 -18.15 5.79
N GLU A 112 9.35 -18.13 7.05
CA GLU A 112 9.79 -19.32 7.79
C GLU A 112 10.88 -20.06 6.99
N ASN A 113 10.58 -21.29 6.56
CA ASN A 113 11.48 -22.12 5.77
C ASN A 113 11.07 -22.22 4.29
N VAL A 114 10.12 -21.41 3.85
CA VAL A 114 9.63 -21.43 2.47
C VAL A 114 10.28 -20.28 1.69
N SER A 115 10.94 -20.64 0.60
CA SER A 115 11.56 -19.68 -0.31
C SER A 115 10.61 -19.29 -1.44
N PHE A 116 10.62 -18.02 -1.78
CA PHE A 116 9.87 -17.45 -2.90
C PHE A 116 10.88 -16.92 -3.92
N SER A 117 10.80 -17.46 -5.14
CA SER A 117 11.73 -17.09 -6.21
C SER A 117 11.43 -15.72 -6.80
N LEU A 118 12.42 -15.14 -7.45
CA LEU A 118 12.26 -13.88 -8.21
C LEU A 118 11.17 -14.01 -9.28
N ASP A 119 11.09 -15.15 -9.96
CA ASP A 119 10.03 -15.38 -10.96
C ASP A 119 8.63 -15.38 -10.32
N SER A 120 8.47 -15.99 -9.16
CA SER A 120 7.20 -15.96 -8.42
C SER A 120 6.83 -14.57 -7.92
N LEU A 121 7.82 -13.77 -7.52
CA LEU A 121 7.62 -12.38 -7.14
C LEU A 121 7.14 -11.55 -8.32
N ILE A 122 7.83 -11.61 -9.45
CA ILE A 122 7.47 -10.88 -10.67
C ILE A 122 6.08 -11.32 -11.16
N ALA A 123 5.79 -12.62 -11.16
CA ALA A 123 4.48 -13.13 -11.53
C ALA A 123 3.35 -12.62 -10.61
N ASN A 124 3.65 -12.43 -9.31
CA ASN A 124 2.69 -11.82 -8.38
C ASN A 124 2.52 -10.32 -8.66
N MET A 125 3.62 -9.59 -8.90
CA MET A 125 3.57 -8.16 -9.22
C MET A 125 2.78 -7.88 -10.51
N ASN A 126 2.94 -8.72 -11.53
CA ASN A 126 2.22 -8.61 -12.81
C ASN A 126 0.69 -8.81 -12.69
N LYS A 127 0.22 -9.38 -11.60
CA LYS A 127 -1.22 -9.52 -11.29
C LYS A 127 -1.79 -8.32 -10.52
N ARG A 128 -0.94 -7.38 -10.09
CA ARG A 128 -1.32 -6.27 -9.23
C ARG A 128 -1.43 -4.99 -10.04
N TYR A 129 -2.63 -4.41 -10.05
CA TYR A 129 -2.92 -3.18 -10.78
C TYR A 129 -1.98 -2.02 -10.42
N GLU A 130 -1.53 -1.96 -9.18
CA GLU A 130 -0.65 -0.90 -8.69
C GLU A 130 0.74 -0.87 -9.34
N PHE A 131 1.18 -1.99 -9.94
CA PHE A 131 2.45 -2.09 -10.66
C PHE A 131 2.30 -2.04 -12.19
N LEU A 132 1.08 -2.17 -12.70
CA LEU A 132 0.83 -2.15 -14.15
C LEU A 132 1.09 -0.77 -14.74
N ASN A 133 1.68 -0.74 -15.93
CA ASN A 133 1.94 0.49 -16.71
C ASN A 133 2.80 1.54 -15.99
N LYS A 134 3.66 1.11 -15.07
CA LYS A 134 4.67 1.96 -14.43
C LYS A 134 6.05 1.62 -14.96
N ASP A 135 6.90 2.64 -15.00
CA ASP A 135 8.32 2.42 -15.22
C ASP A 135 8.91 1.62 -14.05
N PHE A 136 9.72 0.63 -14.40
CA PHE A 136 10.35 -0.21 -13.40
C PHE A 136 11.39 0.57 -12.60
N THR A 137 11.38 0.34 -11.28
CA THR A 137 12.46 0.74 -10.38
C THR A 137 12.79 -0.41 -9.43
N PHE A 138 14.04 -0.52 -8.99
CA PHE A 138 14.43 -1.57 -8.05
C PHE A 138 13.70 -1.46 -6.70
N ALA A 139 13.33 -0.25 -6.28
CA ALA A 139 12.47 -0.04 -5.12
C ALA A 139 11.12 -0.77 -5.23
N MET A 140 10.60 -0.95 -6.46
CA MET A 140 9.37 -1.71 -6.69
C MET A 140 9.53 -3.21 -6.39
N LEU A 141 10.73 -3.78 -6.49
CA LEU A 141 10.95 -5.19 -6.12
C LEU A 141 10.76 -5.40 -4.61
N SER A 142 11.38 -4.57 -3.79
CA SER A 142 11.18 -4.60 -2.33
C SER A 142 9.72 -4.34 -1.97
N GLU A 143 9.08 -3.32 -2.57
CA GLU A 143 7.66 -3.07 -2.37
C GLU A 143 6.80 -4.29 -2.76
N GLY A 144 7.09 -4.89 -3.91
CA GLY A 144 6.42 -6.09 -4.41
C GLY A 144 6.62 -7.29 -3.48
N ALA A 145 7.85 -7.51 -3.00
CA ALA A 145 8.19 -8.58 -2.07
C ALA A 145 7.42 -8.43 -0.74
N VAL A 146 7.40 -7.22 -0.16
CA VAL A 146 6.63 -6.94 1.05
C VAL A 146 5.14 -7.17 0.84
N LYS A 147 4.57 -6.73 -0.28
CA LYS A 147 3.14 -6.93 -0.60
C LYS A 147 2.81 -8.40 -0.81
N TYR A 148 3.66 -9.12 -1.52
CA TYR A 148 3.48 -10.56 -1.71
C TYR A 148 3.61 -11.32 -0.38
N ALA A 149 4.60 -10.96 0.44
CA ALA A 149 4.78 -11.52 1.77
C ALA A 149 3.58 -11.25 2.68
N ASN A 150 2.98 -10.06 2.62
CA ASN A 150 1.78 -9.73 3.40
C ASN A 150 0.65 -10.72 3.10
N ASP A 151 0.38 -11.02 1.82
CA ASP A 151 -0.65 -11.99 1.45
C ASP A 151 -0.33 -13.38 2.03
N ARG A 152 0.92 -13.81 1.90
CA ARG A 152 1.34 -15.13 2.37
C ARG A 152 1.29 -15.27 3.89
N VAL A 153 1.79 -14.28 4.62
CA VAL A 153 1.76 -14.34 6.10
C VAL A 153 0.34 -14.26 6.64
N LEU A 154 -0.55 -13.49 6.00
CA LEU A 154 -1.96 -13.46 6.39
C LEU A 154 -2.67 -14.79 6.11
N GLU A 155 -2.38 -15.46 4.99
CA GLU A 155 -2.90 -16.79 4.71
C GLU A 155 -2.41 -17.84 5.72
N ILE A 156 -1.13 -17.76 6.10
CA ILE A 156 -0.57 -18.64 7.13
C ILE A 156 -1.22 -18.34 8.48
N ASP A 157 -1.27 -17.06 8.86
CA ASP A 157 -1.84 -16.61 10.14
C ASP A 157 -3.31 -16.99 10.28
N ALA A 158 -4.09 -16.85 9.21
CA ALA A 158 -5.51 -17.21 9.18
C ALA A 158 -5.74 -18.69 9.51
N LYS A 159 -4.85 -19.59 9.10
CA LYS A 159 -4.94 -21.03 9.42
C LYS A 159 -4.72 -21.31 10.91
N TYR A 160 -3.94 -20.47 11.58
CA TYR A 160 -3.65 -20.63 13.02
C TYR A 160 -4.56 -19.77 13.91
N LEU A 161 -5.27 -18.79 13.33
CA LEU A 161 -6.12 -17.87 14.08
C LEU A 161 -7.19 -18.57 14.91
N PRO A 162 -7.89 -19.62 14.43
CA PRO A 162 -8.87 -20.36 15.24
C PRO A 162 -8.27 -20.99 16.51
N LYS A 163 -6.98 -21.31 16.51
CA LYS A 163 -6.29 -21.89 17.69
C LYS A 163 -5.92 -20.84 18.74
N ARG A 164 -5.94 -19.56 18.38
CA ARG A 164 -5.51 -18.44 19.24
C ARG A 164 -6.65 -17.50 19.61
N ASN A 165 -7.77 -17.59 18.92
CA ASN A 165 -8.93 -16.74 19.13
C ASN A 165 -10.20 -17.59 19.12
N GLU A 166 -10.76 -17.79 20.31
CA GLU A 166 -11.95 -18.62 20.51
C GLU A 166 -13.21 -18.05 19.81
N ASP A 167 -13.35 -16.72 19.77
CA ASP A 167 -14.49 -16.09 19.10
C ASP A 167 -14.42 -16.32 17.60
N PHE A 168 -13.21 -16.24 17.02
CA PHE A 168 -13.00 -16.57 15.62
C PHE A 168 -13.22 -18.06 15.34
N ALA A 169 -12.78 -18.93 16.26
CA ALA A 169 -13.02 -20.38 16.13
C ALA A 169 -14.51 -20.69 16.11
N ARG A 170 -15.29 -20.09 17.02
CA ARG A 170 -16.77 -20.21 17.04
C ARG A 170 -17.40 -19.68 15.76
N LEU A 171 -16.99 -18.50 15.32
CA LEU A 171 -17.48 -17.92 14.08
C LEU A 171 -17.24 -18.86 12.87
N MET A 172 -16.05 -19.44 12.78
CA MET A 172 -15.72 -20.41 11.72
C MET A 172 -16.51 -21.69 11.81
N GLU A 173 -16.83 -22.15 13.02
CA GLU A 173 -17.69 -23.31 13.24
C GLU A 173 -19.14 -23.02 12.84
N ASP A 174 -19.69 -21.86 13.20
CA ASP A 174 -21.00 -21.42 12.81
C ASP A 174 -21.15 -21.33 11.29
N TYR A 175 -20.16 -20.74 10.60
CA TYR A 175 -20.13 -20.72 9.14
C TYR A 175 -20.09 -22.11 8.53
N ARG A 176 -19.26 -22.99 9.06
CA ARG A 176 -19.17 -24.38 8.57
C ARG A 176 -20.48 -25.11 8.75
N ASN A 177 -21.08 -25.01 9.91
CA ASN A 177 -22.38 -25.61 10.22
C ASN A 177 -23.49 -25.01 9.36
N GLY A 178 -23.48 -23.70 9.13
CA GLY A 178 -24.43 -23.02 8.26
C GLY A 178 -24.37 -23.47 6.80
N ILE A 179 -23.17 -23.78 6.28
CA ILE A 179 -22.99 -24.30 4.90
C ILE A 179 -23.61 -25.71 4.75
N TYR A 180 -23.60 -26.50 5.81
CA TYR A 180 -24.18 -27.86 5.76
C TYR A 180 -25.70 -27.90 5.93
N VAL A 181 -26.36 -26.76 6.20
CA VAL A 181 -27.82 -26.67 6.39
C VAL A 181 -28.55 -26.28 5.09
N PHE A 182 -27.83 -25.92 4.05
CA PHE A 182 -28.31 -25.62 2.71
C PHE A 182 -27.77 -26.64 1.70
#